data_c8979dadcb6e0c58de6e980cb51ddde2
#
_entry.id   c8979dadcb6e0c58de6e980cb51ddde2
#
_cell.length_a   1.000
_cell.length_b   1.000
_cell.length_c   1.000
_cell.angle_alpha   90.00
_cell.angle_beta   90.00
_cell.angle_gamma   90.00
#
_symmetry.space_group_name_H-M   'P 1'
#
loop_
_entity.id
_entity.type
_entity.pdbx_description
1 polymer ?
#
loop_
_entity_poly.entity_id
_entity_poly.type
_entity_poly.pdbx_seq_one_letter_code
_entity_poly.pdbx_strand_id
1 'polypeptide(L)'
;MIGQVIAAAVGTVAFSVLYSVPRKYYPYCGFIGGMGWLVYCLLIPHVSTAEATLVASVLVVFASRLFAVWEKCPVTIFLITGIFPLVPGGGVYWTAYYIVTNQTALAAETGFNALKVAVAIVLGIVFVFQIPQKMFVWGKHKG
;
A
#
# COMPACT_ATOMS: atom_id res chain seq x y z
N MET A 1 -2.71 16.04 -7.78
CA MET A 1 -2.56 15.27 -6.54
C MET A 1 -3.89 14.79 -5.99
N ILE A 2 -4.86 15.69 -5.82
CA ILE A 2 -6.18 15.31 -5.28
C ILE A 2 -6.84 14.25 -6.17
N GLY A 3 -6.78 14.42 -7.48
CA GLY A 3 -7.35 13.45 -8.41
C GLY A 3 -6.73 12.08 -8.27
N GLN A 4 -5.42 12.01 -8.04
CA GLN A 4 -4.72 10.74 -7.84
C GLN A 4 -5.13 10.07 -6.53
N VAL A 5 -5.33 10.85 -5.48
CA VAL A 5 -5.77 10.32 -4.19
C VAL A 5 -7.18 9.74 -4.31
N ILE A 6 -8.07 10.45 -5.00
CA ILE A 6 -9.43 9.97 -5.25
C ILE A 6 -9.39 8.70 -6.08
N ALA A 7 -8.55 8.67 -7.12
CA ALA A 7 -8.41 7.48 -7.95
C ALA A 7 -7.89 6.30 -7.16
N ALA A 8 -6.92 6.52 -6.26
CA ALA A 8 -6.39 5.47 -5.40
C ALA A 8 -7.46 4.93 -4.46
N ALA A 9 -8.26 5.82 -3.87
CA ALA A 9 -9.34 5.41 -2.98
C ALA A 9 -10.39 4.59 -3.72
N VAL A 10 -10.81 5.06 -4.90
CA VAL A 10 -11.80 4.36 -5.72
C VAL A 10 -11.26 3.01 -6.18
N GLY A 11 -9.99 2.98 -6.62
CA GLY A 11 -9.35 1.74 -7.03
C GLY A 11 -9.26 0.73 -5.90
N THR A 12 -8.95 1.20 -4.70
CA THR A 12 -8.88 0.33 -3.53
C THR A 12 -10.25 -0.27 -3.21
N VAL A 13 -11.30 0.54 -3.29
CA VAL A 13 -12.67 0.03 -3.10
C VAL A 13 -13.01 -0.99 -4.19
N ALA A 14 -12.61 -0.74 -5.43
CA ALA A 14 -12.84 -1.68 -6.53
C ALA A 14 -12.15 -3.02 -6.27
N PHE A 15 -10.90 -3.00 -5.79
CA PHE A 15 -10.22 -4.24 -5.42
C PHE A 15 -10.87 -4.92 -4.23
N SER A 16 -11.45 -4.14 -3.32
CA SER A 16 -12.21 -4.71 -2.21
C SER A 16 -13.38 -5.53 -2.72
N VAL A 17 -14.08 -5.03 -3.73
CA VAL A 17 -15.16 -5.77 -4.37
C VAL A 17 -14.63 -7.04 -5.00
N LEU A 18 -13.51 -6.94 -5.71
CA LEU A 18 -12.89 -8.08 -6.38
C LEU A 18 -12.49 -9.19 -5.39
N TYR A 19 -11.99 -8.81 -4.22
CA TYR A 19 -11.55 -9.75 -3.21
C TYR A 19 -12.67 -10.17 -2.26
N SER A 20 -13.91 -9.83 -2.57
CA SER A 20 -15.08 -10.24 -1.79
C SER A 20 -15.06 -9.72 -0.34
N VAL A 21 -14.52 -8.53 -0.15
CA VAL A 21 -14.54 -7.87 1.15
C VAL A 21 -15.99 -7.47 1.48
N PRO A 22 -16.45 -7.66 2.72
CA PRO A 22 -17.80 -7.24 3.10
C PRO A 22 -18.01 -5.73 2.88
N ARG A 23 -19.20 -5.37 2.43
CA ARG A 23 -19.51 -3.98 2.08
C ARG A 23 -19.28 -3.00 3.22
N LYS A 24 -19.47 -3.43 4.44
CA LYS A 24 -19.29 -2.54 5.60
C LYS A 24 -17.87 -2.05 5.76
N TYR A 25 -16.88 -2.73 5.12
CA TYR A 25 -15.47 -2.36 5.19
C TYR A 25 -15.01 -1.52 4.02
N TYR A 26 -15.86 -1.31 3.01
CA TYR A 26 -15.45 -0.53 1.83
C TYR A 26 -14.95 0.88 2.17
N PRO A 27 -15.63 1.65 3.06
CA PRO A 27 -15.12 2.97 3.43
C PRO A 27 -13.74 2.91 4.07
N TYR A 28 -13.49 1.89 4.90
CA TYR A 28 -12.17 1.72 5.52
C TYR A 28 -11.11 1.44 4.47
N CYS A 29 -11.39 0.55 3.53
CA CYS A 29 -10.43 0.21 2.47
C CYS A 29 -10.11 1.44 1.63
N GLY A 30 -11.12 2.19 1.22
CA GLY A 30 -10.92 3.41 0.45
C GLY A 30 -10.13 4.45 1.19
N PHE A 31 -10.39 4.63 2.47
CA PHE A 31 -9.66 5.57 3.31
C PHE A 31 -8.18 5.17 3.41
N ILE A 32 -7.91 3.89 3.66
CA ILE A 32 -6.53 3.41 3.79
C ILE A 32 -5.77 3.60 2.48
N GLY A 33 -6.37 3.21 1.36
CA GLY A 33 -5.74 3.35 0.06
C GLY A 33 -5.48 4.79 -0.32
N GLY A 34 -6.47 5.66 -0.10
CA GLY A 34 -6.34 7.08 -0.39
C GLY A 34 -5.31 7.76 0.50
N MET A 35 -5.31 7.42 1.78
CA MET A 35 -4.34 7.97 2.73
C MET A 35 -2.92 7.54 2.37
N GLY A 36 -2.73 6.27 2.05
CA GLY A 36 -1.43 5.77 1.66
C GLY A 36 -0.88 6.50 0.45
N TRP A 37 -1.72 6.68 -0.56
CA TRP A 37 -1.29 7.39 -1.77
C TRP A 37 -1.04 8.87 -1.50
N LEU A 38 -1.84 9.50 -0.65
CA LEU A 38 -1.63 10.89 -0.27
C LEU A 38 -0.28 11.09 0.38
N VAL A 39 0.08 10.22 1.33
CA VAL A 39 1.38 10.27 2.00
C VAL A 39 2.49 10.08 0.98
N TYR A 40 2.33 9.12 0.08
CA TYR A 40 3.30 8.87 -0.98
C TYR A 40 3.51 10.13 -1.84
N CYS A 41 2.43 10.76 -2.27
CA CYS A 41 2.51 11.96 -3.09
C CYS A 41 3.16 13.14 -2.37
N LEU A 42 2.88 13.27 -1.07
CA LEU A 42 3.48 14.36 -0.29
C LEU A 42 4.98 14.16 -0.07
N LEU A 43 5.44 12.91 -0.03
CA LEU A 43 6.85 12.61 0.22
C LEU A 43 7.70 12.61 -1.03
N ILE A 44 7.12 12.35 -2.20
CA ILE A 44 7.87 12.19 -3.44
C ILE A 44 8.79 13.40 -3.74
N PRO A 45 8.36 14.67 -3.55
CA PRO A 45 9.26 15.80 -3.84
C PRO A 45 10.46 15.90 -2.91
N HIS A 46 10.42 15.20 -1.76
CA HIS A 46 11.43 15.35 -0.71
C HIS A 46 12.35 14.14 -0.58
N VAL A 47 11.88 12.97 -0.94
CA VAL A 47 12.62 11.72 -0.77
C VAL A 47 12.49 10.87 -2.02
N SER A 48 13.28 9.78 -2.09
CA SER A 48 13.24 8.87 -3.23
C SER A 48 11.92 8.08 -3.25
N THR A 49 11.62 7.49 -4.41
CA THR A 49 10.42 6.67 -4.57
C THR A 49 10.39 5.53 -3.55
N ALA A 50 11.52 4.85 -3.34
CA ALA A 50 11.58 3.73 -2.38
C ALA A 50 11.31 4.21 -0.96
N GLU A 51 11.88 5.34 -0.57
CA GLU A 51 11.68 5.87 0.77
C GLU A 51 10.23 6.31 0.97
N ALA A 52 9.64 6.98 -0.01
CA ALA A 52 8.24 7.38 0.05
C ALA A 52 7.32 6.16 0.16
N THR A 53 7.63 5.11 -0.61
CA THR A 53 6.87 3.87 -0.56
C THR A 53 6.99 3.19 0.79
N LEU A 54 8.18 3.19 1.39
CA LEU A 54 8.38 2.61 2.71
C LEU A 54 7.51 3.29 3.76
N VAL A 55 7.53 4.62 3.80
CA VAL A 55 6.74 5.37 4.78
C VAL A 55 5.24 5.16 4.53
N ALA A 56 4.82 5.22 3.29
CA ALA A 56 3.41 5.00 2.95
C ALA A 56 2.96 3.59 3.32
N SER A 57 3.82 2.58 3.07
CA SER A 57 3.51 1.19 3.43
C SER A 57 3.36 1.03 4.94
N VAL A 58 4.26 1.63 5.71
CA VAL A 58 4.18 1.57 7.17
C VAL A 58 2.84 2.12 7.65
N LEU A 59 2.42 3.26 7.11
CA LEU A 59 1.15 3.85 7.49
C LEU A 59 -0.05 3.01 7.07
N VAL A 60 -0.01 2.44 5.87
CA VAL A 60 -1.09 1.58 5.38
C VAL A 60 -1.21 0.34 6.25
N VAL A 61 -0.11 -0.32 6.57
CA VAL A 61 -0.14 -1.53 7.39
C VAL A 61 -0.58 -1.20 8.82
N PHE A 62 -0.08 -0.10 9.36
CA PHE A 62 -0.48 0.34 10.70
C PHE A 62 -1.98 0.59 10.76
N ALA A 63 -2.52 1.35 9.80
CA ALA A 63 -3.96 1.62 9.75
C ALA A 63 -4.76 0.33 9.55
N SER A 64 -4.24 -0.59 8.73
CA SER A 64 -4.90 -1.88 8.49
C SER A 64 -5.01 -2.68 9.78
N ARG A 65 -3.93 -2.74 10.55
CA ARG A 65 -3.95 -3.45 11.83
C ARG A 65 -4.88 -2.80 12.83
N LEU A 66 -4.85 -1.47 12.88
CA LEU A 66 -5.71 -0.72 13.79
C LEU A 66 -7.18 -0.97 13.50
N PHE A 67 -7.58 -0.83 12.24
CA PHE A 67 -8.97 -1.06 11.83
C PHE A 67 -9.37 -2.53 11.99
N ALA A 68 -8.45 -3.46 11.74
CA ALA A 68 -8.73 -4.89 11.91
C ALA A 68 -9.06 -5.21 13.37
N VAL A 69 -8.34 -4.61 14.31
CA VAL A 69 -8.63 -4.78 15.73
C VAL A 69 -9.97 -4.16 16.08
N TRP A 70 -10.23 -2.96 15.59
CA TRP A 70 -11.47 -2.25 15.89
C TRP A 70 -12.70 -2.97 15.33
N GLU A 71 -12.58 -3.54 14.13
CA GLU A 71 -13.69 -4.23 13.48
C GLU A 71 -13.70 -5.73 13.73
N LYS A 72 -12.71 -6.23 14.47
CA LYS A 72 -12.58 -7.65 14.81
C LYS A 72 -12.58 -8.55 13.56
N CYS A 73 -11.79 -8.16 12.57
CA CYS A 73 -11.67 -8.90 11.32
C CYS A 73 -10.19 -9.13 10.99
N PRO A 74 -9.89 -10.05 10.04
CA PRO A 74 -8.50 -10.28 9.64
C PRO A 74 -7.87 -9.03 9.04
N VAL A 75 -6.62 -8.78 9.39
CA VAL A 75 -5.88 -7.61 8.89
C VAL A 75 -5.71 -7.66 7.38
N THR A 76 -5.66 -8.86 6.79
CA THR A 76 -5.47 -9.01 5.36
C THR A 76 -6.57 -8.35 4.53
N ILE A 77 -7.78 -8.23 5.08
CA ILE A 77 -8.88 -7.56 4.38
C ILE A 77 -8.48 -6.12 4.01
N PHE A 78 -7.91 -5.39 4.96
CA PHE A 78 -7.50 -4.01 4.74
C PHE A 78 -6.11 -3.90 4.12
N LEU A 79 -5.20 -4.82 4.50
CA LEU A 79 -3.82 -4.77 4.06
C LEU A 79 -3.70 -4.99 2.55
N ILE A 80 -4.29 -6.06 2.04
CA ILE A 80 -4.14 -6.40 0.63
C ILE A 80 -4.73 -5.30 -0.24
N THR A 81 -5.92 -4.82 0.09
CA THR A 81 -6.56 -3.79 -0.71
C THR A 81 -5.86 -2.43 -0.57
N GLY A 82 -5.42 -2.09 0.64
CA GLY A 82 -4.79 -0.79 0.91
C GLY A 82 -3.40 -0.66 0.32
N ILE A 83 -2.67 -1.76 0.16
CA ILE A 83 -1.34 -1.77 -0.40
C ILE A 83 -1.36 -1.62 -1.93
N PHE A 84 -2.47 -1.96 -2.58
CA PHE A 84 -2.53 -2.01 -4.04
C PHE A 84 -2.07 -0.72 -4.73
N PRO A 85 -2.45 0.48 -4.29
CA PRO A 85 -1.97 1.68 -4.96
C PRO A 85 -0.45 1.85 -4.94
N LEU A 86 0.23 1.22 -3.99
CA LEU A 86 1.68 1.33 -3.85
C LEU A 86 2.45 0.28 -4.64
N VAL A 87 1.79 -0.78 -5.10
CA VAL A 87 2.44 -1.85 -5.85
C VAL A 87 3.04 -1.27 -7.14
N PRO A 88 4.30 -1.61 -7.47
CA PRO A 88 4.98 -1.02 -8.62
C PRO A 88 4.54 -1.63 -9.95
N GLY A 89 3.23 -1.58 -10.24
CA GLY A 89 2.68 -2.15 -11.46
C GLY A 89 3.19 -1.49 -12.72
N GLY A 90 3.30 -0.16 -12.70
CA GLY A 90 3.86 0.57 -13.82
C GLY A 90 5.30 0.22 -14.09
N GLY A 91 6.10 0.10 -13.01
CA GLY A 91 7.50 -0.29 -13.14
C GLY A 91 7.66 -1.68 -13.74
N VAL A 92 6.83 -2.62 -13.32
CA VAL A 92 6.86 -3.98 -13.88
C VAL A 92 6.45 -3.97 -15.35
N TYR A 93 5.40 -3.22 -15.68
CA TYR A 93 4.94 -3.10 -17.07
C TYR A 93 6.06 -2.55 -17.98
N TRP A 94 6.67 -1.44 -17.58
CA TRP A 94 7.71 -0.82 -18.41
C TRP A 94 8.96 -1.67 -18.51
N THR A 95 9.29 -2.41 -17.44
CA THR A 95 10.41 -3.35 -17.48
C THR A 95 10.17 -4.41 -18.53
N ALA A 96 8.97 -5.00 -18.54
CA ALA A 96 8.62 -6.01 -19.55
C ALA A 96 8.65 -5.43 -20.95
N TYR A 97 8.13 -4.22 -21.13
CA TYR A 97 8.15 -3.54 -22.42
C TYR A 97 9.58 -3.35 -22.94
N TYR A 98 10.48 -2.89 -22.07
CA TYR A 98 11.87 -2.68 -22.48
C TYR A 98 12.60 -3.98 -22.77
N ILE A 99 12.27 -5.06 -22.08
CA ILE A 99 12.84 -6.37 -22.39
C ILE A 99 12.42 -6.81 -23.78
N VAL A 100 11.12 -6.71 -24.08
CA VAL A 100 10.58 -7.16 -25.37
C VAL A 100 11.13 -6.34 -26.52
N THR A 101 11.36 -5.04 -26.30
CA THR A 101 11.88 -4.15 -27.35
C THR A 101 13.41 -4.10 -27.36
N ASN A 102 14.09 -4.99 -26.66
CA ASN A 102 15.56 -5.12 -26.63
C ASN A 102 16.28 -3.88 -26.08
N GLN A 103 15.64 -3.13 -25.22
CA GLN A 103 16.25 -1.99 -24.55
C GLN A 103 16.73 -2.43 -23.15
N THR A 104 17.79 -3.25 -23.16
CA THR A 104 18.26 -3.94 -21.96
C THR A 104 18.67 -2.97 -20.84
N ALA A 105 19.34 -1.87 -21.19
CA ALA A 105 19.77 -0.91 -20.17
C ALA A 105 18.59 -0.28 -19.45
N LEU A 106 17.56 0.14 -20.20
CA LEU A 106 16.35 0.71 -19.60
C LEU A 106 15.58 -0.33 -18.82
N ALA A 107 15.55 -1.58 -19.31
CA ALA A 107 14.89 -2.67 -18.61
C ALA A 107 15.55 -2.92 -17.26
N ALA A 108 16.87 -2.93 -17.20
CA ALA A 108 17.62 -3.15 -15.96
C ALA A 108 17.36 -2.03 -14.96
N GLU A 109 17.39 -0.78 -15.41
CA GLU A 109 17.15 0.38 -14.53
C GLU A 109 15.72 0.36 -13.99
N THR A 110 14.74 0.19 -14.86
CA THR A 110 13.33 0.20 -14.47
C THR A 110 13.02 -0.99 -13.55
N GLY A 111 13.55 -2.16 -13.87
CA GLY A 111 13.35 -3.36 -13.07
C GLY A 111 13.98 -3.23 -11.69
N PHE A 112 15.16 -2.64 -11.61
CA PHE A 112 15.81 -2.42 -10.32
C PHE A 112 15.01 -1.44 -9.46
N ASN A 113 14.48 -0.38 -10.06
CA ASN A 113 13.66 0.57 -9.32
C ASN A 113 12.35 -0.09 -8.83
N ALA A 114 11.72 -0.91 -9.65
CA ALA A 114 10.54 -1.65 -9.24
C ALA A 114 10.86 -2.60 -8.09
N LEU A 115 12.01 -3.25 -8.14
CA LEU A 115 12.46 -4.14 -7.07
C LEU A 115 12.66 -3.37 -5.77
N LYS A 116 13.28 -2.19 -5.83
CA LYS A 116 13.45 -1.35 -4.65
C LYS A 116 12.11 -1.00 -4.00
N VAL A 117 11.13 -0.64 -4.80
CA VAL A 117 9.79 -0.31 -4.31
C VAL A 117 9.15 -1.53 -3.65
N ALA A 118 9.27 -2.70 -4.28
CA ALA A 118 8.73 -3.93 -3.72
C ALA A 118 9.38 -4.26 -2.38
N VAL A 119 10.70 -4.12 -2.28
CA VAL A 119 11.42 -4.35 -1.01
C VAL A 119 10.97 -3.35 0.04
N ALA A 120 10.75 -2.10 -0.34
CA ALA A 120 10.26 -1.08 0.59
C ALA A 120 8.90 -1.46 1.18
N ILE A 121 7.99 -1.97 0.34
CA ILE A 121 6.68 -2.42 0.80
C ILE A 121 6.84 -3.57 1.80
N VAL A 122 7.67 -4.55 1.46
CA VAL A 122 7.90 -5.71 2.34
C VAL A 122 8.47 -5.26 3.69
N LEU A 123 9.44 -4.36 3.67
CA LEU A 123 10.03 -3.85 4.90
C LEU A 123 9.00 -3.11 5.75
N GLY A 124 8.13 -2.31 5.11
CA GLY A 124 7.06 -1.63 5.84
C GLY A 124 6.12 -2.61 6.52
N ILE A 125 5.73 -3.67 5.81
CA ILE A 125 4.88 -4.71 6.37
C ILE A 125 5.56 -5.39 7.55
N VAL A 126 6.83 -5.79 7.37
CA VAL A 126 7.57 -6.51 8.41
C VAL A 126 7.73 -5.64 9.66
N PHE A 127 8.11 -4.38 9.49
CA PHE A 127 8.31 -3.49 10.63
C PHE A 127 7.05 -3.33 11.46
N VAL A 128 5.90 -3.13 10.80
CA VAL A 128 4.65 -2.93 11.53
C VAL A 128 4.20 -4.23 12.21
N PHE A 129 4.40 -5.38 11.55
CA PHE A 129 4.03 -6.66 12.15
C PHE A 129 4.92 -7.05 13.32
N GLN A 130 6.08 -6.40 13.50
CA GLN A 130 6.87 -6.58 14.71
C GLN A 130 6.23 -5.95 15.94
N ILE A 131 5.33 -5.00 15.75
CA ILE A 131 4.64 -4.35 16.86
C ILE A 131 3.68 -5.36 17.50
N PRO A 132 3.74 -5.54 18.84
CA PRO A 132 2.83 -6.49 19.50
C PRO A 132 1.38 -6.14 19.29
N GLN A 133 0.57 -7.17 19.05
CA GLN A 133 -0.88 -6.99 18.81
C GLN A 133 -1.56 -6.28 19.99
N LYS A 134 -1.08 -6.49 21.21
CA LYS A 134 -1.69 -5.89 22.40
C LYS A 134 -1.66 -4.36 22.35
N MET A 135 -0.74 -3.76 21.62
CA MET A 135 -0.69 -2.31 21.50
C MET A 135 -1.87 -1.77 20.67
N PHE A 136 -2.36 -2.55 19.73
CA PHE A 136 -3.52 -2.18 18.91
C PHE A 136 -4.82 -2.44 19.66
N VAL A 137 -4.81 -3.41 20.55
CA VAL A 137 -6.00 -3.80 21.32
C VAL A 137 -6.20 -2.88 22.52
N TRP A 138 -5.14 -2.15 22.91
CA TRP A 138 -5.14 -1.38 24.15
C TRP A 138 -6.34 -0.43 24.27
N GLY A 139 -6.59 0.33 23.24
CA GLY A 139 -7.70 1.29 23.25
C GLY A 139 -9.07 0.62 23.28
N LYS A 140 -9.19 -0.55 22.65
CA LYS A 140 -10.45 -1.27 22.58
C LYS A 140 -10.69 -2.14 23.80
N HIS A 141 -9.63 -2.57 24.45
CA HIS A 141 -9.74 -3.44 25.61
C HIS A 141 -10.47 -2.76 26.77
N LYS A 142 -10.44 -1.45 26.80
CA LYS A 142 -11.11 -0.67 27.84
C LYS A 142 -12.59 -0.45 27.58
N GLY A 143 -13.05 -0.75 26.37
CA GLY A 143 -14.44 -0.56 26.00
C GLY A 143 -15.32 -1.77 26.15
#